data_8816c5b7f953a0cea4cad30392d6e0a4
#
_entry.id   8816c5b7f953a0cea4cad30392d6e0a4
#
_cell.length_a   1.000
_cell.length_b   1.000
_cell.length_c   1.000
_cell.angle_alpha   90.00
_cell.angle_beta   90.00
_cell.angle_gamma   90.00
#
_symmetry.space_group_name_H-M   'P 1'
#
loop_
_entity.id
_entity.type
_entity.pdbx_description
1 polymer ?
#
loop_
_entity_poly.entity_id
_entity_poly.type
_entity_poly.pdbx_seq_one_letter_code
_entity_poly.pdbx_strand_id
1 'polypeptide(L)'
;RQMCIRDSPHTPDIRLTIPPQSYIIKPLFEKEVHRMSVKNELLKMIDERYQKFSKGQKKLADFIREDYDKAAFLTAAKMGEEVGVSESTVVRFATALGYDGYPEFQKALGELVRMKLNSIQRMEVTYGRISQGEILASVLHSDIEKIKLTMEAIDHEAFEMAVDTILKAKRIYVIGIRSCSPLASFLSFYLNLICENVTAVNTNSSSEIFEQLIRVSEEDVVIGISFPRYSMRTLKALEFASNRKATVITLTDSVHS
;
A
#
# COMPACT_ATOMS: atom_id res chain seq x y z
N ARG A 1 -12.25 -9.66 -18.16
CA ARG A 1 -12.78 -8.83 -17.05
C ARG A 1 -11.93 -7.58 -16.95
N GLN A 2 -12.53 -6.42 -17.19
CA GLN A 2 -11.90 -5.12 -17.03
C GLN A 2 -11.91 -4.75 -15.55
N MET A 3 -10.75 -4.49 -15.01
CA MET A 3 -10.61 -3.87 -13.69
C MET A 3 -10.25 -2.40 -13.91
N CYS A 4 -11.18 -1.50 -13.56
CA CYS A 4 -10.98 -0.06 -13.67
C CYS A 4 -10.35 0.46 -12.40
N ILE A 5 -9.19 1.07 -12.53
CA ILE A 5 -8.64 1.98 -11.51
C ILE A 5 -9.25 3.36 -11.82
N ARG A 6 -10.13 3.85 -10.96
CA ARG A 6 -10.71 5.20 -11.08
C ARG A 6 -9.90 6.22 -10.28
N ASP A 7 -9.69 7.24 -10.82
CA ASP A 7 -8.91 8.42 -10.99
C ASP A 7 -8.98 9.47 -9.87
N SER A 8 -7.84 10.14 -9.68
CA SER A 8 -7.74 11.51 -9.17
C SER A 8 -7.79 12.49 -10.36
N PRO A 9 -8.48 13.66 -10.29
CA PRO A 9 -8.85 14.48 -11.45
C PRO A 9 -7.72 15.28 -12.12
N HIS A 10 -6.46 14.97 -11.90
CA HIS A 10 -5.32 15.64 -12.55
C HIS A 10 -4.15 14.73 -12.94
N THR A 11 -4.39 13.42 -13.00
CA THR A 11 -3.48 12.51 -13.70
C THR A 11 -4.06 12.19 -15.08
N PRO A 12 -3.27 12.14 -16.15
CA PRO A 12 -3.77 11.69 -17.44
C PRO A 12 -4.33 10.28 -17.25
N ASP A 13 -5.48 10.04 -17.87
CA ASP A 13 -6.26 8.82 -17.82
C ASP A 13 -5.40 7.64 -18.36
N ILE A 14 -4.48 7.15 -17.53
CA ILE A 14 -3.72 5.94 -17.84
C ILE A 14 -4.65 4.79 -17.51
N ARG A 15 -5.48 4.44 -18.46
CA ARG A 15 -6.19 3.16 -18.45
C ARG A 15 -5.15 2.06 -18.56
N LEU A 16 -4.69 1.56 -17.43
CA LEU A 16 -4.00 0.29 -17.39
C LEU A 16 -5.01 -0.78 -17.81
N THR A 17 -5.08 -0.99 -19.12
CA THR A 17 -5.72 -2.18 -19.65
C THR A 17 -4.79 -3.33 -19.31
N ILE A 18 -5.01 -3.95 -18.15
CA ILE A 18 -4.30 -5.16 -17.77
C ILE A 18 -4.71 -6.21 -18.80
N PRO A 19 -3.77 -6.72 -19.63
CA PRO A 19 -4.13 -7.75 -20.59
C PRO A 19 -4.69 -8.97 -19.84
N PRO A 20 -5.52 -9.80 -20.48
CA PRO A 20 -6.19 -10.94 -19.83
C PRO A 20 -5.23 -11.99 -19.25
N GLN A 21 -3.93 -11.79 -19.36
CA GLN A 21 -2.86 -12.68 -18.88
C GLN A 21 -2.14 -12.16 -17.62
N SER A 22 -2.64 -11.11 -16.96
CA SER A 22 -2.04 -10.60 -15.71
C SER A 22 -2.72 -11.22 -14.50
N TYR A 23 -1.95 -11.87 -13.64
CA TYR A 23 -2.45 -12.54 -12.44
C TYR A 23 -1.92 -11.82 -11.20
N ILE A 24 -2.82 -11.56 -10.26
CA ILE A 24 -2.50 -10.92 -8.99
C ILE A 24 -2.72 -11.94 -7.88
N ILE A 25 -1.63 -12.37 -7.23
CA ILE A 25 -1.73 -13.17 -6.00
C ILE A 25 -1.96 -12.20 -4.84
N LYS A 26 -3.19 -12.18 -4.33
CA LYS A 26 -3.66 -11.30 -3.27
C LYS A 26 -3.41 -11.88 -1.89
N PRO A 27 -2.79 -11.14 -0.98
CA PRO A 27 -3.19 -11.18 0.41
C PRO A 27 -4.09 -9.99 0.74
N LEU A 28 -5.00 -10.22 1.68
CA LEU A 28 -6.02 -9.30 2.11
C LEU A 28 -5.49 -8.06 2.79
N PHE A 29 -5.65 -6.92 2.15
CA PHE A 29 -5.82 -5.66 2.85
C PHE A 29 -6.59 -4.65 1.97
N GLU A 30 -7.85 -4.96 1.65
CA GLU A 30 -8.76 -3.98 1.01
C GLU A 30 -8.85 -2.64 1.77
N LYS A 31 -8.44 -2.64 3.04
CA LYS A 31 -8.44 -1.43 3.89
C LYS A 31 -7.16 -0.58 3.80
N GLU A 32 -6.09 -1.04 3.19
CA GLU A 32 -4.80 -0.32 3.22
C GLU A 32 -4.46 0.48 1.96
N VAL A 33 -5.06 0.18 0.83
CA VAL A 33 -4.90 0.97 -0.41
C VAL A 33 -5.67 2.27 -0.38
N HIS A 34 -6.77 2.28 0.33
CA HIS A 34 -7.40 3.55 0.74
C HIS A 34 -6.40 4.50 1.43
N ARG A 35 -5.29 3.98 1.95
CA ARG A 35 -4.29 4.68 2.77
C ARG A 35 -3.28 5.56 2.02
N MET A 36 -2.88 5.27 0.80
CA MET A 36 -1.96 6.19 0.06
C MET A 36 -2.73 7.28 -0.68
N SER A 37 -3.95 7.00 -1.11
CA SER A 37 -4.94 7.99 -1.53
C SER A 37 -5.34 8.89 -0.36
N VAL A 38 -5.58 8.33 0.82
CA VAL A 38 -6.04 8.99 2.05
C VAL A 38 -5.09 10.12 2.52
N LYS A 39 -3.78 10.07 2.30
CA LYS A 39 -2.88 11.16 2.74
C LYS A 39 -3.12 12.47 1.99
N ASN A 40 -3.31 12.40 0.68
CA ASN A 40 -3.75 13.55 -0.10
C ASN A 40 -5.25 13.81 0.10
N GLU A 41 -6.03 12.76 0.37
CA GLU A 41 -7.47 12.80 0.42
C GLU A 41 -7.99 13.44 1.71
N LEU A 42 -7.50 13.06 2.90
CA LEU A 42 -7.94 13.68 4.16
C LEU A 42 -7.58 15.16 4.24
N LEU A 43 -6.31 15.51 4.01
CA LEU A 43 -5.90 16.91 4.01
C LEU A 43 -6.54 17.67 2.85
N LYS A 44 -6.69 17.05 1.70
CA LYS A 44 -7.38 17.60 0.54
C LYS A 44 -8.88 17.79 0.81
N MET A 45 -9.55 16.82 1.45
CA MET A 45 -10.95 16.98 1.88
C MET A 45 -11.11 18.13 2.88
N ILE A 46 -10.16 18.29 3.81
CA ILE A 46 -10.14 19.43 4.72
C ILE A 46 -9.99 20.73 3.92
N ASP A 47 -9.09 20.80 2.95
CA ASP A 47 -8.84 21.97 2.12
C ASP A 47 -10.05 22.33 1.25
N GLU A 48 -10.64 21.36 0.58
CA GLU A 48 -11.80 21.54 -0.30
C GLU A 48 -13.05 22.00 0.46
N ARG A 49 -13.20 21.53 1.72
CA ARG A 49 -14.35 21.86 2.55
C ARG A 49 -14.11 23.04 3.50
N TYR A 50 -12.88 23.56 3.58
CA TYR A 50 -12.49 24.58 4.56
C TYR A 50 -13.40 25.80 4.56
N GLN A 51 -13.81 26.29 3.39
CA GLN A 51 -14.68 27.47 3.28
C GLN A 51 -16.09 27.23 3.85
N LYS A 52 -16.56 25.98 3.87
CA LYS A 52 -17.87 25.59 4.37
C LYS A 52 -17.88 25.32 5.88
N PHE A 53 -16.73 25.29 6.52
CA PHE A 53 -16.61 25.01 7.94
C PHE A 53 -17.05 26.19 8.81
N SER A 54 -17.72 25.87 9.92
CA SER A 54 -17.99 26.84 10.99
C SER A 54 -16.69 27.33 11.64
N LYS A 55 -16.74 28.44 12.42
CA LYS A 55 -15.56 28.95 13.14
C LYS A 55 -14.85 27.89 13.98
N GLY A 56 -15.59 27.03 14.68
CA GLY A 56 -15.01 25.95 15.50
C GLY A 56 -14.38 24.85 14.64
N GLN A 57 -15.02 24.50 13.53
CA GLN A 57 -14.50 23.51 12.60
C GLN A 57 -13.26 24.00 11.85
N LYS A 58 -13.16 25.30 11.56
CA LYS A 58 -11.93 25.89 10.99
C LYS A 58 -10.75 25.79 11.94
N LYS A 59 -10.95 26.05 13.23
CA LYS A 59 -9.90 25.85 14.24
C LYS A 59 -9.42 24.40 14.30
N LEU A 60 -10.33 23.42 14.20
CA LEU A 60 -9.98 22.00 14.14
C LEU A 60 -9.21 21.67 12.86
N ALA A 61 -9.63 22.20 11.73
CA ALA A 61 -8.95 22.03 10.46
C ALA A 61 -7.51 22.57 10.50
N ASP A 62 -7.33 23.77 11.05
CA ASP A 62 -6.02 24.42 11.19
C ASP A 62 -5.11 23.63 12.15
N PHE A 63 -5.61 23.22 13.31
CA PHE A 63 -4.88 22.38 14.25
C PHE A 63 -4.44 21.05 13.63
N ILE A 64 -5.31 20.39 12.86
CA ILE A 64 -4.97 19.13 12.19
C ILE A 64 -3.94 19.34 11.08
N ARG A 65 -3.94 20.46 10.39
CA ARG A 65 -2.92 20.78 9.39
C ARG A 65 -1.53 20.98 10.01
N GLU A 66 -1.48 21.64 11.15
CA GLU A 66 -0.24 21.96 11.86
C GLU A 66 0.29 20.75 12.65
N ASP A 67 -0.56 20.10 13.44
CA ASP A 67 -0.21 19.09 14.43
C ASP A 67 -1.03 17.79 14.29
N TYR A 68 -1.18 17.26 13.05
CA TYR A 68 -1.96 16.03 12.80
C TYR A 68 -1.43 14.82 13.56
N ASP A 69 -0.15 14.75 13.88
CA ASP A 69 0.50 13.72 14.70
C ASP A 69 0.00 13.77 16.15
N LYS A 70 -0.12 14.95 16.74
CA LYS A 70 -0.75 15.14 18.04
C LYS A 70 -2.24 14.83 17.98
N ALA A 71 -2.93 15.34 16.96
CA ALA A 71 -4.37 15.15 16.75
C ALA A 71 -4.79 13.67 16.72
N ALA A 72 -3.99 12.81 16.10
CA ALA A 72 -4.28 11.38 15.95
C ALA A 72 -4.39 10.60 17.28
N PHE A 73 -3.76 11.09 18.34
CA PHE A 73 -3.75 10.43 19.66
C PHE A 73 -4.72 11.05 20.66
N LEU A 74 -5.40 12.15 20.33
CA LEU A 74 -6.37 12.80 21.20
C LEU A 74 -7.72 12.11 21.10
N THR A 75 -8.45 12.04 22.22
CA THR A 75 -9.88 11.72 22.21
C THR A 75 -10.67 12.96 21.73
N ALA A 76 -11.95 12.80 21.34
CA ALA A 76 -12.79 13.91 20.90
C ALA A 76 -12.86 15.02 21.97
N ALA A 77 -13.01 14.64 23.24
CA ALA A 77 -13.04 15.57 24.37
C ALA A 77 -11.70 16.34 24.49
N LYS A 78 -10.56 15.63 24.49
CA LYS A 78 -9.24 16.24 24.58
C LYS A 78 -8.88 17.12 23.39
N MET A 79 -9.30 16.72 22.20
CA MET A 79 -9.12 17.56 21.01
C MET A 79 -9.98 18.83 21.11
N GLY A 80 -11.20 18.72 21.64
CA GLY A 80 -12.05 19.87 21.93
C GLY A 80 -11.42 20.85 22.91
N GLU A 81 -10.85 20.35 24.00
CA GLU A 81 -10.09 21.15 24.99
C GLU A 81 -8.88 21.85 24.38
N GLU A 82 -8.07 21.11 23.62
CA GLU A 82 -6.84 21.62 22.98
C GLU A 82 -7.12 22.77 22.01
N VAL A 83 -8.20 22.65 21.22
CA VAL A 83 -8.58 23.62 20.18
C VAL A 83 -9.53 24.69 20.68
N GLY A 84 -10.07 24.54 21.90
CA GLY A 84 -11.06 25.46 22.49
C GLY A 84 -12.42 25.38 21.80
N VAL A 85 -12.91 24.14 21.56
CA VAL A 85 -14.24 23.85 21.02
C VAL A 85 -14.91 22.72 21.81
N SER A 86 -16.23 22.57 21.68
CA SER A 86 -16.93 21.46 22.33
C SER A 86 -16.64 20.12 21.67
N GLU A 87 -16.70 19.03 22.43
CA GLU A 87 -16.61 17.66 21.91
C GLU A 87 -17.59 17.40 20.77
N SER A 88 -18.83 17.89 20.91
CA SER A 88 -19.85 17.78 19.87
C SER A 88 -19.46 18.49 18.56
N THR A 89 -18.63 19.53 18.64
CA THR A 89 -18.07 20.19 17.44
C THR A 89 -17.02 19.31 16.77
N VAL A 90 -16.22 18.61 17.55
CA VAL A 90 -15.21 17.65 17.04
C VAL A 90 -15.90 16.48 16.32
N VAL A 91 -16.94 15.90 16.93
CA VAL A 91 -17.73 14.81 16.31
C VAL A 91 -18.39 15.30 15.01
N ARG A 92 -19.02 16.47 15.03
CA ARG A 92 -19.65 17.07 13.82
C ARG A 92 -18.63 17.40 12.74
N PHE A 93 -17.40 17.73 13.10
CA PHE A 93 -16.33 17.94 12.13
C PHE A 93 -15.96 16.63 11.41
N ALA A 94 -15.83 15.52 12.14
CA ALA A 94 -15.59 14.19 11.55
C ALA A 94 -16.71 13.80 10.57
N THR A 95 -17.97 13.99 10.98
CA THR A 95 -19.14 13.74 10.11
C THR A 95 -19.18 14.67 8.89
N ALA A 96 -18.81 15.95 9.06
CA ALA A 96 -18.71 16.89 7.94
C ALA A 96 -17.63 16.51 6.92
N LEU A 97 -16.63 15.74 7.33
CA LEU A 97 -15.61 15.15 6.44
C LEU A 97 -16.06 13.83 5.81
N GLY A 98 -17.21 13.25 6.21
CA GLY A 98 -17.77 12.04 5.63
C GLY A 98 -17.47 10.77 6.42
N TYR A 99 -16.98 10.88 7.65
CA TYR A 99 -16.76 9.75 8.56
C TYR A 99 -18.01 9.47 9.39
N ASP A 100 -18.25 8.21 9.77
CA ASP A 100 -19.39 7.80 10.60
C ASP A 100 -19.29 8.31 12.06
N GLY A 101 -18.18 8.94 12.41
CA GLY A 101 -17.95 9.55 13.70
C GLY A 101 -16.49 9.80 14.00
N TYR A 102 -16.21 10.29 15.21
CA TYR A 102 -14.84 10.59 15.62
C TYR A 102 -13.91 9.37 15.66
N PRO A 103 -14.32 8.16 16.10
CA PRO A 103 -13.43 7.00 16.14
C PRO A 103 -12.88 6.62 14.75
N GLU A 104 -13.71 6.69 13.72
CA GLU A 104 -13.28 6.41 12.36
C GLU A 104 -12.33 7.50 11.83
N PHE A 105 -12.66 8.75 12.08
CA PHE A 105 -11.80 9.90 11.75
C PHE A 105 -10.45 9.83 12.48
N GLN A 106 -10.45 9.51 13.77
CA GLN A 106 -9.21 9.31 14.55
C GLN A 106 -8.34 8.19 13.96
N LYS A 107 -8.96 7.11 13.51
CA LYS A 107 -8.26 6.03 12.82
C LYS A 107 -7.60 6.53 11.53
N ALA A 108 -8.30 7.32 10.71
CA ALA A 108 -7.75 7.91 9.50
C ALA A 108 -6.57 8.86 9.80
N LEU A 109 -6.66 9.68 10.87
CA LEU A 109 -5.54 10.50 11.35
C LEU A 109 -4.35 9.63 11.79
N GLY A 110 -4.58 8.55 12.53
CA GLY A 110 -3.55 7.60 12.95
C GLY A 110 -2.83 6.94 11.76
N GLU A 111 -3.55 6.66 10.70
CA GLU A 111 -2.99 6.15 9.46
C GLU A 111 -2.11 7.18 8.76
N LEU A 112 -2.51 8.44 8.76
CA LEU A 112 -1.74 9.57 8.24
C LEU A 112 -0.40 9.74 8.97
N VAL A 113 -0.40 9.62 10.29
CA VAL A 113 0.82 9.63 11.12
C VAL A 113 1.73 8.44 10.77
N ARG A 114 1.17 7.23 10.72
CA ARG A 114 1.95 6.01 10.41
C ARG A 114 2.66 6.09 9.07
N MET A 115 2.09 6.77 8.09
CA MET A 115 2.72 6.93 6.77
C MET A 115 3.93 7.89 6.78
N LYS A 116 3.93 8.90 7.65
CA LYS A 116 5.04 9.86 7.76
C LYS A 116 6.18 9.37 8.66
N LEU A 117 5.88 8.46 9.59
CA LEU A 117 6.87 7.91 10.50
C LEU A 117 7.93 7.10 9.73
N ASN A 118 9.20 7.28 10.09
CA ASN A 118 10.25 6.38 9.65
C ASN A 118 10.07 4.99 10.31
N SER A 119 10.86 4.00 9.90
CA SER A 119 10.71 2.63 10.41
C SER A 119 10.89 2.54 11.93
N ILE A 120 11.79 3.34 12.52
CA ILE A 120 12.06 3.38 13.96
C ILE A 120 10.86 3.99 14.70
N GLN A 121 10.39 5.14 14.26
CA GLN A 121 9.23 5.81 14.85
C GLN A 121 7.96 4.95 14.79
N ARG A 122 7.78 4.16 13.71
CA ARG A 122 6.66 3.19 13.64
C ARG A 122 6.80 2.09 14.67
N MET A 123 8.00 1.60 14.91
CA MET A 123 8.26 0.64 15.98
C MET A 123 7.95 1.24 17.36
N GLU A 124 8.37 2.46 17.62
CA GLU A 124 8.08 3.16 18.89
C GLU A 124 6.58 3.35 19.13
N VAL A 125 5.83 3.78 18.12
CA VAL A 125 4.36 3.94 18.22
C VAL A 125 3.65 2.60 18.35
N THR A 126 4.12 1.56 17.66
CA THR A 126 3.49 0.24 17.68
C THR A 126 3.85 -0.53 18.96
N TYR A 127 5.08 -0.42 19.43
CA TYR A 127 5.63 -1.22 20.54
C TYR A 127 5.96 -0.42 21.80
N GLY A 128 5.96 0.92 21.76
CA GLY A 128 6.31 1.78 22.90
C GLY A 128 5.37 1.70 24.12
N ARG A 129 4.29 0.92 24.02
CA ARG A 129 3.36 0.60 25.12
C ARG A 129 3.48 -0.84 25.61
N ILE A 130 4.37 -1.64 25.02
CA ILE A 130 4.55 -3.05 25.34
C ILE A 130 5.77 -3.18 26.24
N SER A 131 5.65 -3.86 27.35
CA SER A 131 6.81 -4.15 28.22
C SER A 131 7.87 -4.94 27.42
N GLN A 132 9.16 -4.67 27.69
CA GLN A 132 10.26 -5.31 26.93
C GLN A 132 10.18 -6.85 26.90
N GLY A 133 9.60 -7.47 27.93
CA GLY A 133 9.40 -8.93 28.00
C GLY A 133 8.29 -9.47 27.09
N GLU A 134 7.38 -8.63 26.62
CA GLU A 134 6.21 -9.03 25.82
C GLU A 134 6.36 -8.73 24.32
N ILE A 135 7.41 -8.04 23.93
CA ILE A 135 7.61 -7.64 22.51
C ILE A 135 7.65 -8.86 21.59
N LEU A 136 8.43 -9.88 21.95
CA LEU A 136 8.54 -11.10 21.14
C LEU A 136 7.20 -11.80 20.97
N ALA A 137 6.48 -11.99 22.08
CA ALA A 137 5.15 -12.63 22.04
C ALA A 137 4.17 -11.81 21.21
N SER A 138 4.17 -10.48 21.35
CA SER A 138 3.31 -9.57 20.57
C SER A 138 3.61 -9.63 19.07
N VAL A 139 4.89 -9.67 18.69
CA VAL A 139 5.28 -9.81 17.27
C VAL A 139 4.81 -11.13 16.71
N LEU A 140 5.08 -12.24 17.40
CA LEU A 140 4.68 -13.58 16.96
C LEU A 140 3.16 -13.72 16.84
N HIS A 141 2.39 -13.17 17.80
CA HIS A 141 0.93 -13.16 17.69
C HIS A 141 0.44 -12.34 16.49
N SER A 142 1.03 -11.17 16.27
CA SER A 142 0.70 -10.34 15.10
C SER A 142 0.99 -11.08 13.79
N ASP A 143 2.08 -11.82 13.72
CA ASP A 143 2.43 -12.56 12.50
C ASP A 143 1.52 -13.77 12.29
N ILE A 144 1.15 -14.48 13.36
CA ILE A 144 0.13 -15.55 13.31
C ILE A 144 -1.21 -15.02 12.77
N GLU A 145 -1.68 -13.90 13.28
CA GLU A 145 -2.93 -13.27 12.81
C GLU A 145 -2.85 -12.87 11.33
N LYS A 146 -1.71 -12.31 10.88
CA LYS A 146 -1.52 -11.98 9.46
C LYS A 146 -1.52 -13.22 8.57
N ILE A 147 -0.90 -14.32 9.02
CA ILE A 147 -0.90 -15.59 8.27
C ILE A 147 -2.32 -16.14 8.16
N LYS A 148 -3.12 -16.13 9.25
CA LYS A 148 -4.53 -16.55 9.22
C LYS A 148 -5.35 -15.71 8.23
N LEU A 149 -5.24 -14.38 8.32
CA LEU A 149 -5.91 -13.48 7.40
C LEU A 149 -5.51 -13.74 5.94
N THR A 150 -4.25 -14.03 5.67
CA THR A 150 -3.78 -14.38 4.33
C THR A 150 -4.40 -15.70 3.85
N MET A 151 -4.49 -16.70 4.71
CA MET A 151 -5.13 -17.99 4.37
C MET A 151 -6.61 -17.84 4.01
N GLU A 152 -7.33 -16.97 4.72
CA GLU A 152 -8.75 -16.73 4.46
C GLU A 152 -9.02 -15.96 3.17
N ALA A 153 -8.04 -15.22 2.73
CA ALA A 153 -8.20 -14.25 1.66
C ALA A 153 -7.50 -14.56 0.36
N ILE A 154 -6.63 -15.54 0.35
CA ILE A 154 -5.90 -15.89 -0.85
C ILE A 154 -6.87 -16.38 -1.94
N ASP A 155 -6.69 -15.82 -3.13
CA ASP A 155 -7.39 -16.30 -4.33
C ASP A 155 -6.68 -17.55 -4.85
N HIS A 156 -7.22 -18.73 -4.53
CA HIS A 156 -6.62 -20.00 -4.90
C HIS A 156 -6.56 -20.20 -6.41
N GLU A 157 -7.55 -19.73 -7.17
CA GLU A 157 -7.53 -19.80 -8.63
C GLU A 157 -6.39 -18.95 -9.21
N ALA A 158 -6.24 -17.72 -8.73
CA ALA A 158 -5.16 -16.84 -9.17
C ALA A 158 -3.78 -17.41 -8.79
N PHE A 159 -3.67 -18.06 -7.63
CA PHE A 159 -2.44 -18.71 -7.21
C PHE A 159 -2.05 -19.86 -8.14
N GLU A 160 -2.96 -20.80 -8.39
CA GLU A 160 -2.73 -21.93 -9.30
C GLU A 160 -2.40 -21.47 -10.73
N MET A 161 -3.12 -20.47 -11.23
CA MET A 161 -2.80 -19.89 -12.54
C MET A 161 -1.42 -19.26 -12.59
N ALA A 162 -0.98 -18.61 -11.50
CA ALA A 162 0.35 -18.03 -11.43
C ALA A 162 1.43 -19.12 -11.43
N VAL A 163 1.24 -20.20 -10.67
CA VAL A 163 2.15 -21.36 -10.65
C VAL A 163 2.24 -21.96 -12.05
N ASP A 164 1.15 -22.24 -12.68
CA ASP A 164 1.07 -22.80 -14.04
C ASP A 164 1.79 -21.92 -15.07
N THR A 165 1.62 -20.60 -14.93
CA THR A 165 2.25 -19.62 -15.82
C THR A 165 3.76 -19.57 -15.63
N ILE A 166 4.22 -19.60 -14.39
CA ILE A 166 5.66 -19.66 -14.06
C ILE A 166 6.31 -20.91 -14.65
N LEU A 167 5.66 -22.08 -14.50
CA LEU A 167 6.20 -23.35 -15.00
C LEU A 167 6.26 -23.44 -16.53
N LYS A 168 5.44 -22.69 -17.24
CA LYS A 168 5.38 -22.65 -18.71
C LYS A 168 6.24 -21.54 -19.31
N ALA A 169 6.77 -20.63 -18.50
CA ALA A 169 7.51 -19.47 -18.95
C ALA A 169 8.86 -19.86 -19.57
N LYS A 170 9.23 -19.19 -20.65
CA LYS A 170 10.55 -19.33 -21.26
C LYS A 170 11.65 -18.66 -20.45
N ARG A 171 11.33 -17.51 -19.88
CA ARG A 171 12.20 -16.74 -18.98
C ARG A 171 11.35 -16.13 -17.88
N ILE A 172 11.91 -16.05 -16.69
CA ILE A 172 11.27 -15.49 -15.52
C ILE A 172 12.12 -14.33 -15.01
N TYR A 173 11.54 -13.16 -14.90
CA TYR A 173 12.16 -11.99 -14.31
C TYR A 173 11.51 -11.69 -12.97
N VAL A 174 12.27 -11.58 -11.90
CA VAL A 174 11.75 -11.23 -10.58
C VAL A 174 12.29 -9.86 -10.19
N ILE A 175 11.39 -8.91 -10.04
CA ILE A 175 11.74 -7.52 -9.71
C ILE A 175 11.21 -7.13 -8.34
N GLY A 176 12.10 -6.64 -7.48
CA GLY A 176 11.79 -6.03 -6.21
C GLY A 176 12.82 -4.97 -5.90
N ILE A 177 12.38 -3.77 -5.55
CA ILE A 177 13.26 -2.60 -5.35
C ILE A 177 13.27 -2.20 -3.88
N ARG A 178 14.42 -1.71 -3.38
CA ARG A 178 14.62 -1.28 -2.00
C ARG A 178 14.36 -2.44 -1.02
N SER A 179 13.38 -2.29 -0.10
CA SER A 179 13.02 -3.32 0.89
C SER A 179 12.45 -4.61 0.29
N CYS A 180 11.98 -4.58 -0.95
CA CYS A 180 11.51 -5.76 -1.68
C CYS A 180 12.62 -6.50 -2.42
N SER A 181 13.82 -5.91 -2.57
CA SER A 181 14.96 -6.55 -3.25
C SER A 181 15.40 -7.87 -2.59
N PRO A 182 15.53 -7.99 -1.25
CA PRO A 182 15.83 -9.27 -0.63
C PRO A 182 14.77 -10.35 -0.91
N LEU A 183 13.50 -9.99 -0.99
CA LEU A 183 12.41 -10.92 -1.32
C LEU A 183 12.50 -11.39 -2.77
N ALA A 184 12.82 -10.48 -3.69
CA ALA A 184 13.04 -10.83 -5.09
C ALA A 184 14.24 -11.77 -5.25
N SER A 185 15.34 -11.50 -4.54
CA SER A 185 16.53 -12.39 -4.54
C SER A 185 16.20 -13.77 -3.97
N PHE A 186 15.47 -13.81 -2.85
CA PHE A 186 15.04 -15.07 -2.22
C PHE A 186 14.17 -15.89 -3.18
N LEU A 187 13.15 -15.28 -3.76
CA LEU A 187 12.25 -15.95 -4.70
C LEU A 187 13.04 -16.44 -5.96
N SER A 188 13.90 -15.60 -6.51
CA SER A 188 14.70 -15.95 -7.68
C SER A 188 15.63 -17.12 -7.38
N PHE A 189 16.23 -17.17 -6.18
CA PHE A 189 17.09 -18.28 -5.77
C PHE A 189 16.33 -19.61 -5.82
N TYR A 190 15.15 -19.68 -5.21
CA TYR A 190 14.37 -20.91 -5.20
C TYR A 190 13.77 -21.27 -6.55
N LEU A 191 13.33 -20.29 -7.34
CA LEU A 191 12.87 -20.54 -8.70
C LEU A 191 13.99 -21.09 -9.60
N ASN A 192 15.23 -20.64 -9.44
CA ASN A 192 16.38 -21.17 -10.17
C ASN A 192 16.69 -22.65 -9.87
N LEU A 193 16.16 -23.22 -8.78
CA LEU A 193 16.33 -24.66 -8.50
C LEU A 193 15.37 -25.54 -9.32
N ILE A 194 14.28 -24.96 -9.81
CA ILE A 194 13.19 -25.70 -10.47
C ILE A 194 12.86 -25.20 -11.88
N CYS A 195 13.24 -23.96 -12.21
CA CYS A 195 12.98 -23.32 -13.49
C CYS A 195 14.28 -22.90 -14.15
N GLU A 196 14.34 -22.99 -15.48
CA GLU A 196 15.45 -22.44 -16.26
C GLU A 196 15.25 -20.94 -16.50
N ASN A 197 16.34 -20.21 -16.70
CA ASN A 197 16.34 -18.80 -17.14
C ASN A 197 15.61 -17.83 -16.19
N VAL A 198 15.86 -17.92 -14.89
CA VAL A 198 15.35 -16.97 -13.90
C VAL A 198 16.36 -15.85 -13.68
N THR A 199 15.90 -14.61 -13.80
CA THR A 199 16.72 -13.40 -13.63
C THR A 199 16.16 -12.55 -12.47
N ALA A 200 17.00 -12.30 -11.45
CA ALA A 200 16.67 -11.34 -10.40
C ALA A 200 17.04 -9.92 -10.85
N VAL A 201 16.07 -9.02 -10.93
CA VAL A 201 16.28 -7.61 -11.26
C VAL A 201 16.50 -6.83 -9.96
N ASN A 202 17.75 -6.76 -9.51
CA ASN A 202 18.15 -6.29 -8.17
C ASN A 202 18.84 -4.92 -8.20
N THR A 203 18.52 -4.05 -9.14
CA THR A 203 19.12 -2.72 -9.25
C THR A 203 18.15 -1.63 -8.85
N ASN A 204 18.69 -0.51 -8.34
CA ASN A 204 17.94 0.71 -8.08
C ASN A 204 18.04 1.72 -9.25
N SER A 205 18.80 1.42 -10.28
CA SER A 205 18.96 2.23 -11.48
C SER A 205 17.82 1.97 -12.46
N SER A 206 17.08 2.99 -12.84
CA SER A 206 15.97 2.86 -13.80
C SER A 206 16.47 2.36 -15.17
N SER A 207 17.63 2.86 -15.65
CA SER A 207 18.21 2.43 -16.92
C SER A 207 18.56 0.94 -16.91
N GLU A 208 19.25 0.47 -15.86
CA GLU A 208 19.62 -0.94 -15.72
C GLU A 208 18.40 -1.87 -15.63
N ILE A 209 17.32 -1.43 -14.97
CA ILE A 209 16.06 -2.19 -14.94
C ILE A 209 15.54 -2.43 -16.36
N PHE A 210 15.48 -1.36 -17.17
CA PHE A 210 15.01 -1.46 -18.55
C PHE A 210 15.97 -2.23 -19.46
N GLU A 211 17.27 -2.09 -19.26
CA GLU A 211 18.29 -2.90 -19.98
C GLU A 211 18.12 -4.39 -19.72
N GLN A 212 17.87 -4.78 -18.46
CA GLN A 212 17.62 -6.18 -18.12
C GLN A 212 16.29 -6.70 -18.70
N LEU A 213 15.27 -5.85 -18.81
CA LEU A 213 13.96 -6.20 -19.35
C LEU A 213 13.83 -6.00 -20.87
N ILE A 214 14.85 -5.51 -21.56
CA ILE A 214 14.74 -5.12 -22.98
C ILE A 214 14.34 -6.27 -23.90
N ARG A 215 14.68 -7.51 -23.52
CA ARG A 215 14.37 -8.74 -24.28
C ARG A 215 13.09 -9.44 -23.85
N VAL A 216 12.34 -8.85 -22.92
CA VAL A 216 11.06 -9.41 -22.46
C VAL A 216 10.07 -9.52 -23.62
N SER A 217 9.39 -10.64 -23.71
CA SER A 217 8.44 -10.98 -24.77
C SER A 217 7.19 -11.69 -24.20
N GLU A 218 6.26 -12.03 -25.06
CA GLU A 218 5.01 -12.73 -24.70
C GLU A 218 5.22 -14.16 -24.14
N GLU A 219 6.39 -14.75 -24.33
CA GLU A 219 6.76 -16.07 -23.79
C GLU A 219 7.29 -15.99 -22.35
N ASP A 220 7.45 -14.78 -21.82
CA ASP A 220 8.13 -14.53 -20.55
C ASP A 220 7.15 -14.14 -19.44
N VAL A 221 7.60 -14.35 -18.20
CA VAL A 221 6.89 -13.93 -16.99
C VAL A 221 7.72 -12.89 -16.24
N VAL A 222 7.07 -11.82 -15.80
CA VAL A 222 7.69 -10.81 -14.93
C VAL A 222 6.94 -10.78 -13.60
N ILE A 223 7.63 -11.17 -12.53
CA ILE A 223 7.10 -11.17 -11.16
C ILE A 223 7.55 -9.91 -10.46
N GLY A 224 6.61 -9.02 -10.11
CA GLY A 224 6.87 -7.79 -9.38
C GLY A 224 6.52 -7.93 -7.90
N ILE A 225 7.46 -7.59 -7.02
CA ILE A 225 7.25 -7.56 -5.57
C ILE A 225 7.25 -6.11 -5.11
N SER A 226 6.11 -5.63 -4.61
CA SER A 226 5.96 -4.25 -4.15
C SER A 226 4.96 -4.16 -3.01
N PHE A 227 5.37 -3.53 -1.91
CA PHE A 227 4.58 -3.33 -0.69
C PHE A 227 4.49 -1.82 -0.35
N PRO A 228 3.71 -1.39 0.65
CA PRO A 228 3.47 0.02 0.97
C PRO A 228 4.73 0.88 0.93
N ARG A 229 4.59 2.06 0.35
CA ARG A 229 5.59 2.96 -0.25
C ARG A 229 6.07 2.44 -1.60
N TYR A 230 5.12 1.90 -2.36
CA TYR A 230 5.31 1.31 -3.69
C TYR A 230 6.32 2.05 -4.54
N SER A 231 7.15 1.30 -5.24
CA SER A 231 8.18 1.87 -6.09
C SER A 231 7.64 2.18 -7.48
N MET A 232 7.64 3.45 -7.86
CA MET A 232 7.31 3.85 -9.24
C MET A 232 8.21 3.19 -10.29
N ARG A 233 9.43 2.78 -9.91
CA ARG A 233 10.32 2.05 -10.83
C ARG A 233 9.81 0.63 -11.06
N THR A 234 9.35 -0.05 -10.00
CA THR A 234 8.72 -1.37 -10.14
C THR A 234 7.47 -1.27 -11.01
N LEU A 235 6.59 -0.30 -10.76
CA LEU A 235 5.39 -0.09 -11.56
C LEU A 235 5.71 0.13 -13.04
N LYS A 236 6.63 1.05 -13.36
CA LYS A 236 7.05 1.30 -14.76
C LYS A 236 7.69 0.09 -15.43
N ALA A 237 8.40 -0.73 -14.68
CA ALA A 237 8.98 -1.98 -15.19
C ALA A 237 7.91 -3.01 -15.54
N LEU A 238 6.88 -3.15 -14.67
CA LEU A 238 5.74 -4.02 -14.93
C LEU A 238 4.89 -3.53 -16.10
N GLU A 239 4.67 -2.23 -16.21
CA GLU A 239 4.00 -1.60 -17.35
C GLU A 239 4.78 -1.85 -18.65
N PHE A 240 6.10 -1.69 -18.63
CA PHE A 240 6.95 -2.01 -19.78
C PHE A 240 6.82 -3.48 -20.20
N ALA A 241 6.85 -4.41 -19.24
CA ALA A 241 6.69 -5.85 -19.52
C ALA A 241 5.30 -6.15 -20.10
N SER A 242 4.26 -5.57 -19.54
CA SER A 242 2.89 -5.69 -20.01
C SER A 242 2.73 -5.16 -21.46
N ASN A 243 3.34 -4.02 -21.77
CA ASN A 243 3.35 -3.45 -23.13
C ASN A 243 4.09 -4.36 -24.15
N ARG A 244 5.02 -5.20 -23.66
CA ARG A 244 5.71 -6.24 -24.44
C ARG A 244 4.92 -7.55 -24.50
N LYS A 245 3.69 -7.57 -23.96
CA LYS A 245 2.79 -8.74 -23.88
C LYS A 245 3.30 -9.87 -22.97
N ALA A 246 4.32 -9.64 -22.16
CA ALA A 246 4.73 -10.59 -21.14
C ALA A 246 3.64 -10.75 -20.08
N THR A 247 3.56 -11.94 -19.51
CA THR A 247 2.66 -12.16 -18.37
C THR A 247 3.24 -11.50 -17.13
N VAL A 248 2.43 -10.68 -16.46
CA VAL A 248 2.82 -9.97 -15.24
C VAL A 248 2.14 -10.60 -14.03
N ILE A 249 2.92 -11.00 -13.04
CA ILE A 249 2.47 -11.48 -11.74
C ILE A 249 2.91 -10.47 -10.68
N THR A 250 2.00 -10.04 -9.81
CA THR A 250 2.31 -9.07 -8.77
C THR A 250 2.10 -9.67 -7.38
N LEU A 251 3.13 -9.62 -6.54
CA LEU A 251 3.06 -9.92 -5.11
C LEU A 251 2.97 -8.60 -4.35
N THR A 252 1.81 -8.34 -3.77
CA THR A 252 1.50 -7.05 -3.13
C THR A 252 0.49 -7.24 -2.00
N ASP A 253 0.25 -6.22 -1.22
CA ASP A 253 -0.67 -6.22 -0.07
C ASP A 253 -2.11 -5.86 -0.44
N SER A 254 -2.35 -5.40 -1.66
CA SER A 254 -3.68 -4.96 -2.09
C SER A 254 -3.87 -5.11 -3.60
N VAL A 255 -5.13 -5.30 -4.00
CA VAL A 255 -5.56 -5.33 -5.41
C VAL A 255 -5.54 -3.96 -6.09
N HIS A 256 -5.43 -2.93 -5.29
CA HIS A 256 -5.40 -1.55 -5.77
C HIS A 256 -4.00 -0.91 -5.64
N SER A 257 -2.99 -1.70 -5.33
CA SER A 257 -1.59 -1.26 -5.18
C SER A 257 -0.89 -1.05 -6.52
#